data_e4130d8794d134cbe61bbfd86f64acb6
#
_entry.id   e4130d8794d134cbe61bbfd86f64acb6
#
_cell.length_a   1.000
_cell.length_b   1.000
_cell.length_c   1.000
_cell.angle_alpha   90.00
_cell.angle_beta   90.00
_cell.angle_gamma   90.00
#
_symmetry.space_group_name_H-M   'P 1'
#
loop_
_entity.id
_entity.type
_entity.pdbx_description
1 polymer ?
#
loop_
_entity_poly.entity_id
_entity_poly.type
_entity_poly.pdbx_seq_one_letter_code
_entity_poly.pdbx_strand_id
1 'polypeptide(L)'
;NEQRLTEDECLTLFEKADVGFLGSLANVVRERINQHKVFFNRNFHVEPTNVCVFSCNFCSYSRSYKNRSAGWELSKDDIINKVLEYKGKDVTEVHIVGGVHPKMDLHYFGDILTSIKEIMPDLHIKAFTAVELDYMFRKAKMSYDEGFKFLRSCGLDSIPGGGAEIFDEKIREVICADKCSSEEWLEIHRTAHNNDIPSNATMLYGHIENYGHRVDHLKRLRDLQDETGGFNTFIPLKFRNQDNEMEHVDEVNLQEDLRMYSIARIYLDNFDHIKAYWPMIGRDTAQLLLSFGVDDIDGTIDDSTKIYSMAGAEEQNPSMSTDEILSLIHI
;
A
#
# COMPACT_ATOMS: atom_id res chain seq x y z
N ASN A 1 -2.58 -15.37 -27.33
CA ASN A 1 -1.11 -15.26 -27.37
C ASN A 1 -0.63 -15.04 -25.94
N GLU A 2 0.33 -15.82 -25.48
CA GLU A 2 0.99 -15.69 -24.18
C GLU A 2 2.14 -14.67 -24.23
N GLN A 3 2.08 -13.71 -25.11
CA GLN A 3 3.11 -12.70 -25.27
C GLN A 3 2.86 -11.55 -24.28
N ARG A 4 3.88 -11.22 -23.51
CA ARG A 4 3.86 -10.08 -22.60
C ARG A 4 3.69 -8.78 -23.37
N LEU A 5 2.91 -7.85 -22.80
CA LEU A 5 2.78 -6.51 -23.36
C LEU A 5 4.07 -5.71 -23.19
N THR A 6 4.41 -5.00 -24.25
CA THR A 6 5.45 -3.95 -24.24
C THR A 6 4.93 -2.68 -23.57
N GLU A 7 5.82 -1.75 -23.25
CA GLU A 7 5.46 -0.42 -22.73
C GLU A 7 4.56 0.36 -23.70
N ASP A 8 4.89 0.34 -25.01
CA ASP A 8 4.11 1.03 -26.05
C ASP A 8 2.70 0.45 -26.19
N GLU A 9 2.56 -0.86 -26.09
CA GLU A 9 1.26 -1.53 -26.09
C GLU A 9 0.44 -1.16 -24.82
N CYS A 10 1.09 -1.14 -23.66
CA CYS A 10 0.45 -0.71 -22.41
C CYS A 10 0.00 0.76 -22.49
N LEU A 11 0.84 1.65 -22.99
CA LEU A 11 0.48 3.05 -23.22
C LEU A 11 -0.70 3.18 -24.19
N THR A 12 -0.71 2.39 -25.27
CA THR A 12 -1.83 2.35 -26.22
C THR A 12 -3.13 1.91 -25.55
N LEU A 13 -3.09 0.96 -24.62
CA LEU A 13 -4.27 0.56 -23.84
C LEU A 13 -4.78 1.70 -22.97
N PHE A 14 -3.89 2.43 -22.28
CA PHE A 14 -4.28 3.60 -21.51
C PHE A 14 -4.95 4.68 -22.35
N GLU A 15 -4.38 5.00 -23.51
CA GLU A 15 -4.84 6.11 -24.36
C GLU A 15 -6.09 5.81 -25.19
N LYS A 16 -6.26 4.56 -25.66
CA LYS A 16 -7.20 4.26 -26.74
C LYS A 16 -8.22 3.18 -26.42
N ALA A 17 -7.97 2.33 -25.43
CA ALA A 17 -8.87 1.20 -25.20
C ALA A 17 -10.17 1.62 -24.49
N ASP A 18 -11.27 1.03 -24.91
CA ASP A 18 -12.55 1.14 -24.22
C ASP A 18 -12.50 0.44 -22.85
N VAL A 19 -13.13 1.04 -21.84
CA VAL A 19 -13.07 0.53 -20.45
C VAL A 19 -13.76 -0.84 -20.33
N GLY A 20 -14.85 -1.07 -21.05
CA GLY A 20 -15.53 -2.36 -21.05
C GLY A 20 -14.68 -3.47 -21.70
N PHE A 21 -13.95 -3.14 -22.76
CA PHE A 21 -12.97 -4.05 -23.35
C PHE A 21 -11.84 -4.37 -22.38
N LEU A 22 -11.29 -3.36 -21.72
CA LEU A 22 -10.23 -3.53 -20.71
C LEU A 22 -10.69 -4.42 -19.56
N GLY A 23 -11.88 -4.18 -19.02
CA GLY A 23 -12.43 -5.00 -17.94
C GLY A 23 -12.61 -6.46 -18.35
N SER A 24 -13.14 -6.71 -19.56
CA SER A 24 -13.30 -8.07 -20.08
C SER A 24 -11.96 -8.79 -20.22
N LEU A 25 -10.94 -8.11 -20.74
CA LEU A 25 -9.60 -8.67 -20.90
C LEU A 25 -8.92 -8.91 -19.55
N ALA A 26 -9.01 -7.95 -18.63
CA ALA A 26 -8.47 -8.07 -17.28
C ALA A 26 -9.09 -9.24 -16.51
N ASN A 27 -10.40 -9.44 -16.67
CA ASN A 27 -11.09 -10.57 -16.03
C ASN A 27 -10.61 -11.92 -16.60
N VAL A 28 -10.37 -12.03 -17.89
CA VAL A 28 -9.77 -13.23 -18.50
C VAL A 28 -8.38 -13.52 -17.91
N VAL A 29 -7.56 -12.49 -17.72
CA VAL A 29 -6.23 -12.65 -17.09
C VAL A 29 -6.37 -13.09 -15.64
N ARG A 30 -7.24 -12.45 -14.85
CA ARG A 30 -7.54 -12.82 -13.47
C ARG A 30 -7.96 -14.28 -13.35
N GLU A 31 -8.91 -14.73 -14.19
CA GLU A 31 -9.42 -16.09 -14.17
C GLU A 31 -8.36 -17.15 -14.50
N ARG A 32 -7.39 -16.81 -15.34
CA ARG A 32 -6.26 -17.70 -15.62
C ARG A 32 -5.35 -17.89 -14.40
N ILE A 33 -5.14 -16.83 -13.61
CA ILE A 33 -4.24 -16.84 -12.44
C ILE A 33 -4.97 -17.44 -11.25
N ASN A 34 -6.14 -16.90 -10.90
CA ASN A 34 -6.83 -17.17 -9.63
C ASN A 34 -8.20 -17.87 -9.78
N GLN A 35 -8.59 -18.21 -11.02
CA GLN A 35 -9.91 -18.78 -11.31
C GLN A 35 -11.03 -17.81 -10.84
N HIS A 36 -12.06 -18.34 -10.15
CA HIS A 36 -13.15 -17.55 -9.60
C HIS A 36 -12.92 -17.14 -8.12
N LYS A 37 -11.70 -17.33 -7.60
CA LYS A 37 -11.41 -17.01 -6.21
C LYS A 37 -11.20 -15.52 -6.04
N VAL A 38 -11.67 -15.02 -4.90
CA VAL A 38 -11.38 -13.69 -4.38
C VAL A 38 -10.75 -13.87 -3.00
N PHE A 39 -9.70 -13.12 -2.76
CA PHE A 39 -8.90 -13.20 -1.54
C PHE A 39 -9.17 -11.99 -0.65
N PHE A 40 -9.00 -12.15 0.64
CA PHE A 40 -8.97 -11.08 1.62
C PHE A 40 -8.21 -11.53 2.87
N ASN A 41 -7.61 -10.58 3.56
CA ASN A 41 -7.03 -10.79 4.88
C ASN A 41 -7.99 -10.25 5.97
N ARG A 42 -7.78 -10.63 7.22
CA ARG A 42 -8.53 -10.09 8.36
C ARG A 42 -7.56 -9.29 9.21
N ASN A 43 -7.40 -8.03 8.85
CA ASN A 43 -6.42 -7.14 9.47
C ASN A 43 -7.06 -6.07 10.33
N PHE A 44 -6.27 -5.57 11.25
CA PHE A 44 -6.51 -4.32 11.93
C PHE A 44 -5.26 -3.43 11.81
N HIS A 45 -5.46 -2.14 11.99
CA HIS A 45 -4.41 -1.16 11.79
C HIS A 45 -3.97 -0.52 13.10
N VAL A 46 -2.69 -0.22 13.18
CA VAL A 46 -2.08 0.59 14.24
C VAL A 46 -1.30 1.73 13.59
N GLU A 47 -1.68 2.95 13.90
CA GLU A 47 -0.97 4.16 13.47
C GLU A 47 -0.25 4.77 14.68
N PRO A 48 1.06 4.47 14.87
CA PRO A 48 1.80 4.94 16.03
C PRO A 48 1.80 6.46 16.16
N THR A 49 1.82 7.16 15.02
CA THR A 49 1.81 8.61 14.99
C THR A 49 1.47 9.14 13.60
N ASN A 50 0.88 10.33 13.52
CA ASN A 50 0.83 11.10 12.27
C ASN A 50 1.85 12.25 12.23
N VAL A 51 2.71 12.34 13.24
CA VAL A 51 3.80 13.31 13.24
C VAL A 51 4.91 12.82 12.32
N CYS A 52 5.28 13.65 11.32
CA CYS A 52 6.21 13.25 10.26
C CYS A 52 7.31 14.30 10.08
N VAL A 53 8.53 13.86 9.76
CA VAL A 53 9.65 14.72 9.38
C VAL A 53 9.60 15.13 7.92
N PHE A 54 8.82 14.43 7.10
CA PHE A 54 8.67 14.69 5.67
C PHE A 54 7.50 15.62 5.37
N SER A 55 7.61 16.36 4.26
CA SER A 55 6.61 17.32 3.79
C SER A 55 6.11 16.90 2.41
N CYS A 56 5.13 16.00 2.36
CA CYS A 56 4.55 15.54 1.10
C CYS A 56 3.33 16.40 0.76
N ASN A 57 3.31 17.03 -0.42
CA ASN A 57 2.26 17.95 -0.84
C ASN A 57 0.88 17.28 -0.97
N PHE A 58 0.83 15.99 -1.26
CA PHE A 58 -0.40 15.21 -1.37
C PHE A 58 -0.92 14.64 -0.03
N CYS A 59 -0.18 14.80 1.07
CA CYS A 59 -0.49 14.08 2.31
C CYS A 59 -1.37 14.89 3.26
N SER A 60 -2.63 14.54 3.34
CA SER A 60 -3.61 15.11 4.28
C SER A 60 -3.41 14.64 5.73
N TYR A 61 -2.71 13.53 5.90
CA TYR A 61 -2.53 12.84 7.18
C TYR A 61 -1.44 13.42 8.06
N SER A 62 -0.29 13.75 7.48
CA SER A 62 0.91 14.11 8.23
C SER A 62 0.77 15.45 8.97
N ARG A 63 1.39 15.51 10.16
CA ARG A 63 1.62 16.75 10.90
C ARG A 63 3.11 16.95 11.09
N SER A 64 3.60 18.15 10.74
CA SER A 64 5.03 18.46 10.88
C SER A 64 5.50 18.28 12.33
N TYR A 65 6.69 17.70 12.52
CA TYR A 65 7.31 17.57 13.81
C TYR A 65 7.47 18.90 14.56
N LYS A 66 7.57 20.03 13.84
CA LYS A 66 7.61 21.37 14.44
C LYS A 66 6.26 21.79 15.03
N ASN A 67 5.15 21.23 14.51
CA ASN A 67 3.77 21.47 14.96
C ASN A 67 3.09 20.17 15.45
N ARG A 68 3.85 19.32 16.16
CA ARG A 68 3.40 18.00 16.60
C ARG A 68 2.19 18.03 17.55
N SER A 69 1.90 19.16 18.18
CA SER A 69 0.72 19.30 19.05
C SER A 69 -0.61 19.18 18.31
N ALA A 70 -0.61 19.30 16.97
CA ALA A 70 -1.77 19.08 16.11
C ALA A 70 -1.93 17.59 15.69
N GLY A 71 -0.99 16.73 16.08
CA GLY A 71 -0.98 15.30 15.78
C GLY A 71 -1.15 14.44 17.02
N TRP A 72 -0.94 13.13 16.86
CA TRP A 72 -0.88 12.17 17.96
C TRP A 72 0.44 11.40 17.93
N GLU A 73 0.83 10.94 19.09
CA GLU A 73 1.98 10.08 19.34
C GLU A 73 1.52 9.01 20.34
N LEU A 74 1.37 7.75 19.89
CA LEU A 74 1.03 6.64 20.78
C LEU A 74 2.29 6.18 21.53
N SER A 75 2.14 5.91 22.81
CA SER A 75 3.18 5.22 23.57
C SER A 75 3.25 3.74 23.20
N LYS A 76 4.32 3.04 23.59
CA LYS A 76 4.42 1.60 23.44
C LYS A 76 3.24 0.89 24.10
N ASP A 77 2.85 1.32 25.30
CA ASP A 77 1.73 0.73 26.04
C ASP A 77 0.40 0.94 25.30
N ASP A 78 0.17 2.11 24.69
CA ASP A 78 -1.03 2.36 23.88
C ASP A 78 -1.10 1.41 22.68
N ILE A 79 0.03 1.22 21.98
CA ILE A 79 0.12 0.30 20.84
C ILE A 79 -0.16 -1.14 21.29
N ILE A 80 0.46 -1.58 22.37
CA ILE A 80 0.28 -2.93 22.90
C ILE A 80 -1.16 -3.14 23.40
N ASN A 81 -1.75 -2.17 24.07
CA ASN A 81 -3.16 -2.24 24.51
C ASN A 81 -4.10 -2.39 23.32
N LYS A 82 -3.84 -1.65 22.23
CA LYS A 82 -4.62 -1.80 21.00
C LYS A 82 -4.51 -3.21 20.41
N VAL A 83 -3.33 -3.81 20.39
CA VAL A 83 -3.15 -5.21 19.94
C VAL A 83 -3.89 -6.19 20.87
N LEU A 84 -3.88 -5.96 22.18
CA LEU A 84 -4.58 -6.80 23.15
C LEU A 84 -6.10 -6.81 22.96
N GLU A 85 -6.71 -5.74 22.40
CA GLU A 85 -8.13 -5.71 22.07
C GLU A 85 -8.53 -6.76 21.02
N TYR A 86 -7.57 -7.22 20.21
CA TYR A 86 -7.76 -8.23 19.17
C TYR A 86 -7.36 -9.64 19.60
N LYS A 87 -6.78 -9.80 20.79
CA LYS A 87 -6.41 -11.12 21.31
C LYS A 87 -7.66 -12.00 21.48
N GLY A 88 -7.66 -13.15 20.81
CA GLY A 88 -8.78 -14.09 20.79
C GLY A 88 -9.89 -13.75 19.79
N LYS A 89 -9.74 -12.68 19.01
CA LYS A 89 -10.58 -12.42 17.83
C LYS A 89 -10.00 -13.12 16.60
N ASP A 90 -10.85 -13.31 15.59
CA ASP A 90 -10.47 -13.94 14.33
C ASP A 90 -9.76 -12.96 13.39
N VAL A 91 -8.56 -12.52 13.77
CA VAL A 91 -7.67 -11.66 13.01
C VAL A 91 -6.43 -12.42 12.57
N THR A 92 -5.92 -12.11 11.38
CA THR A 92 -4.75 -12.77 10.81
C THR A 92 -3.53 -11.85 10.70
N GLU A 93 -3.75 -10.54 10.66
CA GLU A 93 -2.69 -9.57 10.39
C GLU A 93 -2.88 -8.27 11.17
N VAL A 94 -1.78 -7.69 11.66
CA VAL A 94 -1.71 -6.29 12.06
C VAL A 94 -0.91 -5.49 11.03
N HIS A 95 -1.46 -4.34 10.61
CA HIS A 95 -0.78 -3.42 9.72
C HIS A 95 -0.33 -2.18 10.53
N ILE A 96 0.99 -1.95 10.61
CA ILE A 96 1.58 -0.86 11.39
C ILE A 96 2.29 0.10 10.44
N VAL A 97 1.73 1.28 10.27
CA VAL A 97 2.30 2.38 9.47
C VAL A 97 1.94 3.72 10.09
N GLY A 98 2.72 4.75 9.81
CA GLY A 98 2.43 6.07 10.33
C GLY A 98 3.31 7.18 9.75
N GLY A 99 3.33 8.31 10.43
CA GLY A 99 4.29 9.36 10.17
C GLY A 99 5.70 8.95 10.59
N VAL A 100 6.72 9.43 9.87
CA VAL A 100 8.11 9.18 10.23
C VAL A 100 8.53 10.09 11.38
N HIS A 101 8.54 9.53 12.57
CA HIS A 101 8.80 10.29 13.80
C HIS A 101 10.27 10.20 14.23
N PRO A 102 10.95 11.34 14.50
CA PRO A 102 12.39 11.32 14.74
C PRO A 102 12.83 10.66 16.07
N LYS A 103 11.91 10.32 16.97
CA LYS A 103 12.21 9.65 18.23
C LYS A 103 11.74 8.19 18.28
N MET A 104 10.90 7.76 17.34
CA MET A 104 10.47 6.38 17.20
C MET A 104 11.45 5.71 16.22
N ASP A 105 12.54 5.19 16.74
CA ASP A 105 13.61 4.62 15.95
C ASP A 105 13.48 3.11 15.76
N LEU A 106 14.46 2.52 15.07
CA LEU A 106 14.50 1.10 14.73
C LEU A 106 14.37 0.20 15.98
N HIS A 107 15.07 0.54 17.07
CA HIS A 107 15.05 -0.27 18.29
C HIS A 107 13.73 -0.13 19.04
N TYR A 108 13.15 1.08 19.07
CA TYR A 108 11.82 1.31 19.63
C TYR A 108 10.77 0.43 18.95
N PHE A 109 10.78 0.36 17.63
CA PHE A 109 9.86 -0.50 16.88
C PHE A 109 10.21 -1.99 16.99
N GLY A 110 11.49 -2.35 17.03
CA GLY A 110 11.91 -3.74 17.26
C GLY A 110 11.34 -4.30 18.57
N ASP A 111 11.38 -3.51 19.64
CA ASP A 111 10.79 -3.87 20.94
C ASP A 111 9.26 -4.03 20.87
N ILE A 112 8.57 -3.21 20.06
CA ILE A 112 7.12 -3.32 19.86
C ILE A 112 6.79 -4.61 19.12
N LEU A 113 7.48 -4.91 18.01
CA LEU A 113 7.25 -6.13 17.22
C LEU A 113 7.46 -7.38 18.09
N THR A 114 8.54 -7.41 18.87
CA THR A 114 8.84 -8.51 19.79
C THR A 114 7.70 -8.69 20.81
N SER A 115 7.24 -7.59 21.43
CA SER A 115 6.13 -7.63 22.38
C SER A 115 4.82 -8.13 21.74
N ILE A 116 4.54 -7.75 20.49
CA ILE A 116 3.37 -8.25 19.75
C ILE A 116 3.46 -9.77 19.54
N LYS A 117 4.62 -10.26 19.12
CA LYS A 117 4.85 -11.71 18.92
C LYS A 117 4.77 -12.51 20.22
N GLU A 118 5.17 -11.94 21.36
CA GLU A 118 4.99 -12.57 22.68
C GLU A 118 3.50 -12.68 23.06
N ILE A 119 2.67 -11.71 22.68
CA ILE A 119 1.22 -11.69 22.98
C ILE A 119 0.41 -12.56 22.03
N MET A 120 0.73 -12.48 20.73
CA MET A 120 0.04 -13.16 19.62
C MET A 120 1.08 -13.74 18.64
N PRO A 121 1.69 -14.90 18.97
CA PRO A 121 2.79 -15.48 18.18
C PRO A 121 2.47 -15.74 16.70
N ASP A 122 1.22 -16.09 16.40
CA ASP A 122 0.76 -16.44 15.06
C ASP A 122 0.26 -15.22 14.25
N LEU A 123 0.18 -14.02 14.85
CA LEU A 123 -0.27 -12.82 14.17
C LEU A 123 0.78 -12.38 13.15
N HIS A 124 0.37 -12.26 11.89
CA HIS A 124 1.23 -11.70 10.84
C HIS A 124 1.44 -10.20 11.08
N ILE A 125 2.69 -9.78 11.16
CA ILE A 125 3.06 -8.36 11.33
C ILE A 125 3.53 -7.80 10.00
N LYS A 126 2.70 -6.95 9.39
CA LYS A 126 3.05 -6.15 8.23
C LYS A 126 3.33 -4.73 8.68
N ALA A 127 4.58 -4.29 8.58
CA ALA A 127 4.96 -3.02 9.18
C ALA A 127 6.00 -2.26 8.35
N PHE A 128 5.85 -0.95 8.40
CA PHE A 128 6.70 0.11 7.93
C PHE A 128 6.86 0.18 6.41
N THR A 129 6.50 1.33 5.87
CA THR A 129 6.76 1.66 4.47
C THR A 129 8.25 1.77 4.19
N ALA A 130 8.64 1.66 2.92
CA ALA A 130 10.05 1.85 2.52
C ALA A 130 10.63 3.17 3.02
N VAL A 131 9.82 4.23 3.07
CA VAL A 131 10.22 5.56 3.56
C VAL A 131 10.52 5.56 5.07
N GLU A 132 9.72 4.86 5.87
CA GLU A 132 9.97 4.68 7.30
C GLU A 132 11.23 3.85 7.53
N LEU A 133 11.39 2.77 6.78
CA LEU A 133 12.55 1.86 6.86
C LEU A 133 13.85 2.56 6.47
N ASP A 134 13.86 3.29 5.35
CA ASP A 134 15.02 4.08 4.94
C ASP A 134 15.46 5.04 6.05
N TYR A 135 14.51 5.81 6.60
CA TYR A 135 14.81 6.74 7.68
C TYR A 135 15.37 6.04 8.93
N MET A 136 14.74 4.93 9.36
CA MET A 136 15.16 4.19 10.54
C MET A 136 16.54 3.55 10.37
N PHE A 137 16.82 2.93 9.22
CA PHE A 137 18.10 2.27 8.94
C PHE A 137 19.23 3.29 8.83
N ARG A 138 19.03 4.38 8.09
CA ARG A 138 20.02 5.48 8.03
C ARG A 138 20.31 6.07 9.41
N LYS A 139 19.29 6.27 10.22
CA LYS A 139 19.45 6.79 11.59
C LYS A 139 20.18 5.81 12.51
N ALA A 140 19.93 4.52 12.36
CA ALA A 140 20.64 3.45 13.09
C ALA A 140 22.05 3.19 12.53
N LYS A 141 22.42 3.80 11.39
CA LYS A 141 23.66 3.56 10.65
C LYS A 141 23.84 2.09 10.24
N MET A 142 22.75 1.44 9.88
CA MET A 142 22.70 0.07 9.37
C MET A 142 22.46 0.10 7.86
N SER A 143 23.02 -0.86 7.14
CA SER A 143 22.61 -1.17 5.77
C SER A 143 21.18 -1.70 5.77
N TYR A 144 20.53 -1.71 4.60
CA TYR A 144 19.19 -2.29 4.46
C TYR A 144 19.17 -3.76 4.88
N ASP A 145 20.19 -4.52 4.49
CA ASP A 145 20.32 -5.94 4.85
C ASP A 145 20.41 -6.16 6.38
N GLU A 146 21.26 -5.40 7.06
CA GLU A 146 21.37 -5.47 8.53
C GLU A 146 20.07 -5.07 9.22
N GLY A 147 19.42 -4.02 8.73
CA GLY A 147 18.15 -3.53 9.25
C GLY A 147 17.02 -4.55 9.11
N PHE A 148 16.91 -5.21 7.94
CA PHE A 148 15.91 -6.26 7.73
C PHE A 148 16.18 -7.51 8.57
N LYS A 149 17.43 -7.95 8.68
CA LYS A 149 17.78 -9.06 9.58
C LYS A 149 17.42 -8.77 11.03
N PHE A 150 17.65 -7.53 11.48
CA PHE A 150 17.23 -7.10 12.81
C PHE A 150 15.71 -7.13 12.97
N LEU A 151 14.94 -6.48 12.08
CA LEU A 151 13.47 -6.44 12.19
C LEU A 151 12.84 -7.83 12.06
N ARG A 152 13.37 -8.70 11.18
CA ARG A 152 12.93 -10.10 11.08
C ARG A 152 13.15 -10.84 12.39
N SER A 153 14.28 -10.65 13.06
CA SER A 153 14.54 -11.26 14.36
C SER A 153 13.60 -10.77 15.47
N CYS A 154 13.02 -9.56 15.29
CA CYS A 154 12.00 -8.99 16.17
C CYS A 154 10.56 -9.43 15.81
N GLY A 155 10.36 -10.13 14.68
CA GLY A 155 9.06 -10.66 14.28
C GLY A 155 8.36 -9.95 13.12
N LEU A 156 9.08 -9.13 12.32
CA LEU A 156 8.55 -8.59 11.08
C LEU A 156 8.31 -9.73 10.06
N ASP A 157 7.08 -9.84 9.53
CA ASP A 157 6.72 -10.86 8.55
C ASP A 157 6.65 -10.32 7.12
N SER A 158 6.21 -9.09 6.91
CA SER A 158 6.14 -8.46 5.59
C SER A 158 6.16 -6.92 5.69
N ILE A 159 6.38 -6.24 4.55
CA ILE A 159 6.30 -4.78 4.47
C ILE A 159 5.21 -4.32 3.48
N PRO A 160 4.52 -3.20 3.76
CA PRO A 160 3.58 -2.61 2.81
C PRO A 160 4.29 -1.86 1.68
N GLY A 161 3.57 -1.58 0.60
CA GLY A 161 4.11 -0.89 -0.59
C GLY A 161 4.14 0.63 -0.50
N GLY A 162 3.72 1.23 0.60
CA GLY A 162 3.63 2.69 0.72
C GLY A 162 4.96 3.41 0.50
N GLY A 163 4.88 4.67 0.08
CA GLY A 163 6.06 5.48 -0.25
C GLY A 163 6.52 5.40 -1.71
N ALA A 164 5.98 4.47 -2.50
CA ALA A 164 6.26 4.37 -3.94
C ALA A 164 5.78 5.60 -4.70
N GLU A 165 4.62 6.07 -4.40
CA GLU A 165 3.88 7.17 -5.04
C GLU A 165 3.88 7.01 -6.56
N ILE A 166 4.77 7.71 -7.27
CA ILE A 166 5.13 7.52 -8.67
C ILE A 166 6.66 7.53 -8.81
N PHE A 167 7.22 6.71 -9.71
CA PHE A 167 8.68 6.54 -9.80
C PHE A 167 9.39 7.60 -10.65
N ASP A 168 8.66 8.45 -11.37
CA ASP A 168 9.28 9.59 -12.07
C ASP A 168 9.83 10.60 -11.07
N GLU A 169 11.15 10.81 -11.09
CA GLU A 169 11.85 11.66 -10.11
C GLU A 169 11.44 13.14 -10.22
N LYS A 170 11.04 13.62 -11.41
CA LYS A 170 10.57 15.01 -11.57
C LYS A 170 9.22 15.23 -10.91
N ILE A 171 8.35 14.22 -11.00
CA ILE A 171 7.07 14.24 -10.27
C ILE A 171 7.34 14.15 -8.77
N ARG A 172 8.25 13.25 -8.32
CA ARG A 172 8.63 13.11 -6.91
C ARG A 172 9.19 14.40 -6.32
N GLU A 173 10.01 15.14 -7.06
CA GLU A 173 10.51 16.46 -6.64
C GLU A 173 9.37 17.44 -6.34
N VAL A 174 8.22 17.33 -7.03
CA VAL A 174 7.07 18.20 -6.81
C VAL A 174 6.22 17.71 -5.63
N ILE A 175 5.95 16.40 -5.52
CA ILE A 175 4.96 15.87 -4.58
C ILE A 175 5.56 15.38 -3.26
N CYS A 176 6.82 14.95 -3.22
CA CYS A 176 7.45 14.32 -2.04
C CYS A 176 8.99 14.37 -2.06
N ALA A 177 9.58 15.53 -2.34
CA ALA A 177 11.02 15.73 -2.52
C ALA A 177 11.91 15.20 -1.39
N ASP A 178 11.40 15.16 -0.17
CA ASP A 178 12.17 14.79 1.02
C ASP A 178 12.25 13.27 1.24
N LYS A 179 11.46 12.47 0.53
CA LYS A 179 11.44 11.00 0.65
C LYS A 179 12.62 10.34 -0.06
N CYS A 180 12.85 9.07 0.24
CA CYS A 180 13.75 8.23 -0.53
C CYS A 180 13.39 8.27 -2.04
N SER A 181 14.40 8.16 -2.90
CA SER A 181 14.22 8.09 -4.34
C SER A 181 13.49 6.81 -4.77
N SER A 182 13.04 6.76 -6.02
CA SER A 182 12.44 5.57 -6.59
C SER A 182 13.40 4.38 -6.61
N GLU A 183 14.68 4.62 -6.89
CA GLU A 183 15.71 3.57 -6.87
C GLU A 183 15.94 3.02 -5.44
N GLU A 184 15.99 3.90 -4.43
CA GLU A 184 16.09 3.47 -3.03
C GLU A 184 14.86 2.68 -2.61
N TRP A 185 13.65 3.08 -3.02
CA TRP A 185 12.43 2.32 -2.77
C TRP A 185 12.52 0.90 -3.34
N LEU A 186 12.94 0.77 -4.61
CA LEU A 186 13.11 -0.53 -5.27
C LEU A 186 14.19 -1.37 -4.58
N GLU A 187 15.31 -0.75 -4.18
CA GLU A 187 16.41 -1.45 -3.48
C GLU A 187 15.98 -1.94 -2.09
N ILE A 188 15.17 -1.16 -1.38
CA ILE A 188 14.60 -1.59 -0.08
C ILE A 188 13.74 -2.84 -0.26
N HIS A 189 12.84 -2.85 -1.26
CA HIS A 189 11.99 -4.00 -1.55
C HIS A 189 12.81 -5.21 -2.02
N ARG A 190 13.79 -5.01 -2.90
CA ARG A 190 14.73 -6.06 -3.31
C ARG A 190 15.45 -6.69 -2.12
N THR A 191 15.96 -5.83 -1.22
CA THR A 191 16.67 -6.30 -0.03
C THR A 191 15.75 -7.03 0.94
N ALA A 192 14.50 -6.57 1.11
CA ALA A 192 13.49 -7.28 1.90
C ALA A 192 13.23 -8.67 1.33
N HIS A 193 12.99 -8.78 0.02
CA HIS A 193 12.75 -10.06 -0.67
C HIS A 193 13.93 -11.01 -0.52
N ASN A 194 15.17 -10.52 -0.64
CA ASN A 194 16.40 -11.33 -0.46
C ASN A 194 16.59 -11.79 1.01
N ASN A 195 15.88 -11.20 1.95
CA ASN A 195 15.82 -11.61 3.35
C ASN A 195 14.54 -12.43 3.68
N ASP A 196 13.86 -12.97 2.68
CA ASP A 196 12.59 -13.70 2.79
C ASP A 196 11.48 -12.88 3.51
N ILE A 197 11.46 -11.58 3.31
CA ILE A 197 10.41 -10.67 3.78
C ILE A 197 9.62 -10.22 2.55
N PRO A 198 8.45 -10.82 2.28
CA PRO A 198 7.61 -10.42 1.16
C PRO A 198 7.04 -9.02 1.37
N SER A 199 6.56 -8.42 0.29
CA SER A 199 6.00 -7.07 0.35
C SER A 199 4.80 -6.88 -0.57
N ASN A 200 4.13 -5.74 -0.42
CA ASN A 200 3.16 -5.26 -1.41
C ASN A 200 3.80 -4.17 -2.27
N ALA A 201 3.24 -3.95 -3.44
CA ALA A 201 3.58 -2.82 -4.29
C ALA A 201 2.40 -1.85 -4.39
N THR A 202 2.68 -0.55 -4.49
CA THR A 202 1.65 0.48 -4.65
C THR A 202 2.02 1.47 -5.74
N MET A 203 1.04 2.21 -6.24
CA MET A 203 1.21 3.41 -7.05
C MET A 203 0.14 4.42 -6.66
N LEU A 204 0.52 5.66 -6.39
CA LEU A 204 -0.43 6.77 -6.27
C LEU A 204 -0.74 7.30 -7.67
N TYR A 205 -2.01 7.28 -8.07
CA TYR A 205 -2.44 7.72 -9.40
C TYR A 205 -3.55 8.77 -9.33
N GLY A 206 -3.69 9.53 -10.40
CA GLY A 206 -4.75 10.52 -10.55
C GLY A 206 -4.39 11.89 -9.97
N HIS A 207 -3.09 12.20 -9.90
CA HIS A 207 -2.63 13.54 -9.49
C HIS A 207 -2.06 14.33 -10.70
N ILE A 208 -0.75 14.57 -10.76
CA ILE A 208 -0.11 15.35 -11.84
C ILE A 208 0.68 14.47 -12.84
N GLU A 209 0.68 13.16 -12.63
CA GLU A 209 1.30 12.20 -13.54
C GLU A 209 0.49 12.02 -14.82
N ASN A 210 1.11 11.43 -15.84
CA ASN A 210 0.46 11.00 -17.06
C ASN A 210 0.57 9.48 -17.26
N TYR A 211 -0.05 8.95 -18.30
CA TYR A 211 -0.02 7.51 -18.59
C TYR A 211 1.39 6.95 -18.82
N GLY A 212 2.30 7.73 -19.44
CA GLY A 212 3.69 7.31 -19.59
C GLY A 212 4.39 7.08 -18.26
N HIS A 213 4.15 7.95 -17.27
CA HIS A 213 4.69 7.79 -15.91
C HIS A 213 4.12 6.54 -15.20
N ARG A 214 2.82 6.24 -15.41
CA ARG A 214 2.21 5.01 -14.87
C ARG A 214 2.79 3.75 -15.51
N VAL A 215 3.02 3.77 -16.82
CA VAL A 215 3.62 2.64 -17.55
C VAL A 215 5.05 2.38 -17.08
N ASP A 216 5.88 3.43 -16.93
CA ASP A 216 7.23 3.31 -16.37
C ASP A 216 7.20 2.70 -14.96
N HIS A 217 6.31 3.19 -14.10
CA HIS A 217 6.14 2.68 -12.75
C HIS A 217 5.77 1.18 -12.74
N LEU A 218 4.75 0.80 -13.51
CA LEU A 218 4.32 -0.60 -13.62
C LEU A 218 5.44 -1.49 -14.18
N LYS A 219 6.19 -0.98 -15.18
CA LYS A 219 7.33 -1.71 -15.74
C LYS A 219 8.39 -2.01 -14.69
N ARG A 220 8.81 -1.01 -13.93
CA ARG A 220 9.86 -1.17 -12.91
C ARG A 220 9.42 -2.12 -11.78
N LEU A 221 8.13 -2.12 -11.40
CA LEU A 221 7.57 -3.11 -10.48
C LEU A 221 7.58 -4.51 -11.07
N ARG A 222 7.17 -4.66 -12.36
CA ARG A 222 7.20 -5.95 -13.05
C ARG A 222 8.61 -6.51 -13.17
N ASP A 223 9.59 -5.66 -13.48
CA ASP A 223 10.99 -6.06 -13.58
C ASP A 223 11.53 -6.55 -12.22
N LEU A 224 11.22 -5.85 -11.12
CA LEU A 224 11.63 -6.27 -9.78
C LEU A 224 10.91 -7.57 -9.35
N GLN A 225 9.65 -7.76 -9.73
CA GLN A 225 8.93 -9.00 -9.48
C GLN A 225 9.52 -10.17 -10.28
N ASP A 226 9.95 -9.95 -11.53
CA ASP A 226 10.67 -10.97 -12.32
C ASP A 226 12.01 -11.36 -11.68
N GLU A 227 12.68 -10.39 -11.05
CA GLU A 227 13.96 -10.62 -10.37
C GLU A 227 13.80 -11.40 -9.05
N THR A 228 12.80 -11.04 -8.25
CA THR A 228 12.73 -11.49 -6.84
C THR A 228 11.53 -12.38 -6.50
N GLY A 229 10.41 -12.24 -7.22
CA GLY A 229 9.15 -12.92 -6.90
C GLY A 229 8.54 -12.56 -5.54
N GLY A 230 9.00 -11.46 -4.90
CA GLY A 230 8.68 -11.17 -3.50
C GLY A 230 7.46 -10.27 -3.27
N PHE A 231 6.84 -9.72 -4.32
CA PHE A 231 5.61 -8.96 -4.16
C PHE A 231 4.39 -9.88 -4.05
N ASN A 232 3.60 -9.71 -3.01
CA ASN A 232 2.34 -10.44 -2.81
C ASN A 232 1.21 -9.86 -3.67
N THR A 233 1.06 -8.54 -3.67
CA THR A 233 -0.05 -7.86 -4.35
C THR A 233 0.35 -6.46 -4.82
N PHE A 234 -0.28 -6.00 -5.88
CA PHE A 234 -0.23 -4.60 -6.30
C PHE A 234 -1.52 -3.86 -5.93
N ILE A 235 -1.39 -2.66 -5.39
CA ILE A 235 -2.49 -1.84 -4.89
C ILE A 235 -2.43 -0.46 -5.55
N PRO A 236 -3.26 -0.17 -6.55
CA PRO A 236 -3.44 1.19 -7.04
C PRO A 236 -4.08 2.06 -5.95
N LEU A 237 -3.43 3.16 -5.58
CA LEU A 237 -3.91 4.12 -4.60
C LEU A 237 -4.37 5.39 -5.32
N LYS A 238 -5.65 5.71 -5.19
CA LYS A 238 -6.23 6.92 -5.80
C LYS A 238 -5.82 8.15 -5.02
N PHE A 239 -5.34 9.18 -5.72
CA PHE A 239 -5.10 10.48 -5.13
C PHE A 239 -6.41 11.10 -4.65
N ARG A 240 -6.38 11.67 -3.45
CA ARG A 240 -7.45 12.43 -2.83
C ARG A 240 -6.93 13.83 -2.51
N ASN A 241 -7.72 14.85 -2.82
CA ASN A 241 -7.27 16.23 -2.80
C ASN A 241 -7.66 17.04 -1.56
N GLN A 242 -8.42 16.49 -0.61
CA GLN A 242 -8.88 17.23 0.55
C GLN A 242 -7.75 17.41 1.58
N ASP A 243 -7.67 18.60 2.18
CA ASP A 243 -6.75 18.96 3.28
C ASP A 243 -5.24 18.70 2.98
N ASN A 244 -4.80 18.97 1.75
CA ASN A 244 -3.40 18.90 1.35
C ASN A 244 -3.01 20.05 0.40
N GLU A 245 -1.72 20.20 0.09
CA GLU A 245 -1.21 21.28 -0.76
C GLU A 245 -1.60 21.14 -2.25
N MET A 246 -2.23 20.02 -2.62
CA MET A 246 -2.64 19.71 -3.98
C MET A 246 -4.19 19.77 -4.16
N GLU A 247 -4.91 20.49 -3.32
CA GLU A 247 -6.37 20.69 -3.42
C GLU A 247 -6.85 21.22 -4.78
N HIS A 248 -5.94 21.87 -5.52
CA HIS A 248 -6.21 22.40 -6.86
C HIS A 248 -6.22 21.34 -7.96
N VAL A 249 -5.83 20.11 -7.66
CA VAL A 249 -5.82 18.99 -8.61
C VAL A 249 -7.14 18.24 -8.49
N ASP A 250 -7.88 18.14 -9.59
CA ASP A 250 -9.14 17.42 -9.62
C ASP A 250 -8.93 15.91 -9.44
N GLU A 251 -9.77 15.28 -8.64
CA GLU A 251 -9.77 13.82 -8.51
C GLU A 251 -10.26 13.14 -9.79
N VAL A 252 -9.64 12.01 -10.14
CA VAL A 252 -10.08 11.21 -11.31
C VAL A 252 -11.43 10.55 -11.05
N ASN A 253 -12.17 10.31 -12.13
CA ASN A 253 -13.50 9.70 -12.07
C ASN A 253 -13.42 8.15 -12.05
N LEU A 254 -14.58 7.50 -11.82
CA LEU A 254 -14.69 6.04 -11.79
C LEU A 254 -14.17 5.34 -13.07
N GLN A 255 -14.35 5.93 -14.25
CA GLN A 255 -13.85 5.31 -15.49
C GLN A 255 -12.33 5.19 -15.48
N GLU A 256 -11.66 6.18 -14.90
CA GLU A 256 -10.20 6.16 -14.76
C GLU A 256 -9.75 5.13 -13.72
N ASP A 257 -10.50 4.97 -12.63
CA ASP A 257 -10.26 3.91 -11.66
C ASP A 257 -10.36 2.53 -12.33
N LEU A 258 -11.45 2.26 -13.05
CA LEU A 258 -11.65 1.00 -13.78
C LEU A 258 -10.53 0.73 -14.81
N ARG A 259 -10.10 1.77 -15.52
CA ARG A 259 -8.98 1.71 -16.48
C ARG A 259 -7.68 1.33 -15.79
N MET A 260 -7.35 2.02 -14.69
CA MET A 260 -6.11 1.79 -13.96
C MET A 260 -6.00 0.35 -13.43
N TYR A 261 -7.04 -0.14 -12.76
CA TYR A 261 -7.06 -1.50 -12.21
C TYR A 261 -7.02 -2.57 -13.29
N SER A 262 -7.78 -2.38 -14.38
CA SER A 262 -7.77 -3.32 -15.50
C SER A 262 -6.40 -3.41 -16.16
N ILE A 263 -5.77 -2.28 -16.44
CA ILE A 263 -4.45 -2.26 -17.08
C ILE A 263 -3.38 -2.82 -16.14
N ALA A 264 -3.46 -2.52 -14.84
CA ALA A 264 -2.58 -3.14 -13.86
C ALA A 264 -2.64 -4.67 -13.93
N ARG A 265 -3.84 -5.28 -13.94
CA ARG A 265 -4.01 -6.74 -14.07
C ARG A 265 -3.46 -7.28 -15.39
N ILE A 266 -3.66 -6.56 -16.49
CA ILE A 266 -3.22 -7.01 -17.83
C ILE A 266 -1.70 -6.93 -17.97
N TYR A 267 -1.08 -5.88 -17.42
CA TYR A 267 0.34 -5.60 -17.60
C TYR A 267 1.25 -6.29 -16.57
N LEU A 268 0.80 -6.36 -15.31
CA LEU A 268 1.52 -7.05 -14.24
C LEU A 268 1.20 -8.55 -14.23
N ASP A 269 1.59 -9.24 -15.29
CA ASP A 269 1.30 -10.65 -15.54
C ASP A 269 2.01 -11.63 -14.59
N ASN A 270 2.99 -11.13 -13.83
CA ASN A 270 3.75 -11.84 -12.81
C ASN A 270 3.34 -11.51 -11.36
N PHE A 271 2.29 -10.71 -11.18
CA PHE A 271 1.67 -10.48 -9.86
C PHE A 271 0.47 -11.40 -9.66
N ASP A 272 0.49 -12.18 -8.61
CA ASP A 272 -0.62 -13.09 -8.30
C ASP A 272 -1.90 -12.30 -7.99
N HIS A 273 -1.79 -11.18 -7.28
CA HIS A 273 -2.94 -10.41 -6.81
C HIS A 273 -2.92 -8.94 -7.22
N ILE A 274 -4.10 -8.42 -7.57
CA ILE A 274 -4.39 -6.98 -7.65
C ILE A 274 -5.45 -6.68 -6.60
N LYS A 275 -5.12 -5.80 -5.65
CA LYS A 275 -5.98 -5.49 -4.50
C LYS A 275 -6.76 -4.21 -4.69
N ALA A 276 -8.06 -4.26 -4.44
CA ALA A 276 -8.89 -3.07 -4.24
C ALA A 276 -8.90 -2.70 -2.74
N TYR A 277 -8.37 -1.52 -2.44
CA TYR A 277 -8.38 -0.97 -1.08
C TYR A 277 -9.68 -0.16 -0.88
N TRP A 278 -10.74 -0.85 -0.48
CA TRP A 278 -12.08 -0.28 -0.35
C TRP A 278 -12.20 0.90 0.64
N PRO A 279 -11.39 1.02 1.72
CA PRO A 279 -11.46 2.19 2.60
C PRO A 279 -11.16 3.52 1.86
N MET A 280 -10.42 3.45 0.76
CA MET A 280 -10.07 4.60 -0.07
C MET A 280 -11.06 4.87 -1.20
N ILE A 281 -11.55 3.81 -1.87
CA ILE A 281 -12.32 3.92 -3.12
C ILE A 281 -13.81 3.65 -2.94
N GLY A 282 -14.24 3.26 -1.74
CA GLY A 282 -15.62 2.88 -1.43
C GLY A 282 -15.94 1.41 -1.74
N ARG A 283 -16.95 0.88 -1.05
CA ARG A 283 -17.37 -0.54 -1.14
C ARG A 283 -17.91 -0.87 -2.53
N ASP A 284 -18.76 -0.02 -3.07
CA ASP A 284 -19.39 -0.23 -4.39
C ASP A 284 -18.37 -0.26 -5.52
N THR A 285 -17.38 0.63 -5.48
CA THR A 285 -16.28 0.63 -6.45
C THR A 285 -15.42 -0.63 -6.30
N ALA A 286 -15.08 -1.04 -5.08
CA ALA A 286 -14.31 -2.25 -4.84
C ALA A 286 -15.03 -3.50 -5.36
N GLN A 287 -16.36 -3.60 -5.13
CA GLN A 287 -17.19 -4.67 -5.66
C GLN A 287 -17.19 -4.69 -7.21
N LEU A 288 -17.38 -3.52 -7.83
CA LEU A 288 -17.36 -3.40 -9.30
C LEU A 288 -16.02 -3.84 -9.89
N LEU A 289 -14.90 -3.51 -9.23
CA LEU A 289 -13.55 -3.85 -9.65
C LEU A 289 -13.28 -5.36 -9.70
N LEU A 290 -14.05 -6.19 -9.01
CA LEU A 290 -13.99 -7.65 -9.13
C LEU A 290 -14.31 -8.12 -10.56
N SER A 291 -15.08 -7.36 -11.32
CA SER A 291 -15.34 -7.60 -12.76
C SER A 291 -14.31 -6.92 -13.68
N PHE A 292 -13.31 -6.22 -13.11
CA PHE A 292 -12.27 -5.49 -13.82
C PHE A 292 -10.85 -5.98 -13.48
N GLY A 293 -10.71 -7.27 -13.14
CA GLY A 293 -9.42 -7.93 -12.94
C GLY A 293 -8.89 -7.95 -11.51
N VAL A 294 -9.59 -7.33 -10.56
CA VAL A 294 -9.28 -7.42 -9.13
C VAL A 294 -9.67 -8.79 -8.60
N ASP A 295 -8.83 -9.34 -7.73
CA ASP A 295 -9.03 -10.63 -7.08
C ASP A 295 -8.73 -10.61 -5.58
N ASP A 296 -8.35 -9.44 -5.05
CA ASP A 296 -8.03 -9.26 -3.63
C ASP A 296 -8.76 -8.01 -3.11
N ILE A 297 -9.54 -8.17 -2.05
CA ILE A 297 -10.25 -7.10 -1.35
C ILE A 297 -9.56 -6.88 -0.01
N ASP A 298 -9.29 -5.64 0.36
CA ASP A 298 -8.74 -5.40 1.70
C ASP A 298 -9.74 -5.87 2.76
N GLY A 299 -9.26 -6.69 3.65
CA GLY A 299 -10.09 -7.35 4.66
C GLY A 299 -10.13 -6.60 5.99
N THR A 300 -10.08 -5.29 5.95
CA THR A 300 -10.05 -4.42 7.11
C THR A 300 -11.23 -4.68 8.05
N ILE A 301 -10.97 -5.44 9.11
CA ILE A 301 -11.96 -5.69 10.17
C ILE A 301 -12.11 -4.45 11.03
N ASP A 302 -11.02 -3.74 11.26
CA ASP A 302 -11.03 -2.44 11.90
C ASP A 302 -9.90 -1.59 11.32
N ASP A 303 -10.28 -0.60 10.54
CA ASP A 303 -9.36 0.44 10.09
C ASP A 303 -9.59 1.68 10.93
N SER A 304 -8.90 1.77 12.03
CA SER A 304 -8.80 3.00 12.78
C SER A 304 -7.88 4.01 12.08
N THR A 305 -7.38 3.69 10.87
CA THR A 305 -6.52 4.61 10.12
C THR A 305 -7.31 5.85 9.73
N LYS A 306 -6.65 6.97 9.88
CA LYS A 306 -7.19 8.27 9.47
C LYS A 306 -6.61 8.76 8.15
N ILE A 307 -5.73 7.97 7.53
CA ILE A 307 -5.02 8.37 6.32
C ILE A 307 -6.00 8.80 5.23
N TYR A 308 -7.00 7.98 4.95
CA TYR A 308 -7.94 8.25 3.87
C TYR A 308 -9.16 9.07 4.30
N SER A 309 -9.63 8.88 5.53
CA SER A 309 -10.73 9.71 6.06
C SER A 309 -10.32 11.19 6.17
N MET A 310 -9.07 11.48 6.53
CA MET A 310 -8.52 12.84 6.53
C MET A 310 -8.34 13.40 5.11
N ALA A 311 -8.17 12.55 4.11
CA ALA A 311 -8.04 12.92 2.70
C ALA A 311 -9.39 13.00 1.97
N GLY A 312 -10.52 12.89 2.69
CA GLY A 312 -11.86 13.03 2.11
C GLY A 312 -12.45 11.75 1.55
N ALA A 313 -11.96 10.57 1.91
CA ALA A 313 -12.61 9.33 1.56
C ALA A 313 -14.00 9.24 2.18
N GLU A 314 -14.95 8.61 1.48
CA GLU A 314 -16.35 8.50 1.92
C GLU A 314 -16.49 7.72 3.23
N GLU A 315 -15.68 6.68 3.41
CA GLU A 315 -15.66 5.85 4.61
C GLU A 315 -14.83 6.53 5.71
N GLN A 316 -15.51 7.10 6.70
CA GLN A 316 -14.88 7.83 7.79
C GLN A 316 -14.40 6.94 8.94
N ASN A 317 -15.00 5.75 9.09
CA ASN A 317 -14.63 4.71 10.06
C ASN A 317 -14.72 3.36 9.36
N PRO A 318 -13.77 3.06 8.47
CA PRO A 318 -13.83 1.86 7.65
C PRO A 318 -13.69 0.61 8.51
N SER A 319 -14.76 -0.18 8.53
CA SER A 319 -14.84 -1.46 9.23
C SER A 319 -15.81 -2.36 8.49
N MET A 320 -15.43 -3.59 8.23
CA MET A 320 -16.28 -4.64 7.69
C MET A 320 -16.06 -5.95 8.44
N SER A 321 -17.15 -6.55 8.90
CA SER A 321 -17.10 -7.93 9.40
C SER A 321 -16.75 -8.90 8.27
N THR A 322 -16.27 -10.08 8.62
CA THR A 322 -16.01 -11.16 7.66
C THR A 322 -17.27 -11.49 6.83
N ASP A 323 -18.45 -11.49 7.44
CA ASP A 323 -19.72 -11.77 6.73
C ASP A 323 -20.05 -10.65 5.72
N GLU A 324 -19.80 -9.38 6.05
CA GLU A 324 -19.98 -8.26 5.11
C GLU A 324 -19.00 -8.36 3.94
N ILE A 325 -17.73 -8.72 4.18
CA ILE A 325 -16.73 -8.93 3.12
C ILE A 325 -17.17 -10.08 2.21
N LEU A 326 -17.61 -11.21 2.81
CA LEU A 326 -18.11 -12.34 2.03
C LEU A 326 -19.35 -11.96 1.22
N SER A 327 -20.25 -11.16 1.78
CA SER A 327 -21.43 -10.66 1.06
C SER A 327 -21.03 -9.74 -0.11
N LEU A 328 -20.02 -8.90 0.06
CA LEU A 328 -19.51 -8.01 -0.98
C LEU A 328 -18.86 -8.80 -2.13
N ILE A 329 -18.20 -9.92 -1.83
CA ILE A 329 -17.56 -10.80 -2.82
C ILE A 329 -18.59 -11.63 -3.59
N HIS A 330 -19.64 -12.09 -2.92
CA HIS A 330 -20.70 -12.90 -3.55
C HIS A 330 -21.74 -11.99 -4.21
N ILE A 331 -21.60 -11.80 -5.50
CA ILE A 331 -22.58 -11.10 -6.36
C ILE A 331 -23.53 -12.10 -6.98
#